data_2c5575a3462d7f78803058f51e94fa65
#
_entry.id   2c5575a3462d7f78803058f51e94fa65
#
_cell.length_a   1.000
_cell.length_b   1.000
_cell.length_c   1.000
_cell.angle_alpha   90.00
_cell.angle_beta   90.00
_cell.angle_gamma   90.00
#
_symmetry.space_group_name_H-M   'P 1'
#
loop_
_entity.id
_entity.type
_entity.pdbx_description
1 polymer ?
#
loop_
_entity_poly.entity_id
_entity_poly.type
_entity_poly.pdbx_seq_one_letter_code
_entity_poly.pdbx_strand_id
1 'polypeptide(L)'
;MEFADVLSARRMHRDFLDVELSDEVADRIVNAGLRGPSAGFAQGLELLVLKGESRHKYFEITRPETWGQPGMANASLVVLPIVDPEAYLRRYQQADKVHTGMSTQDGWAVPYWWVDAGAAAMAMLLAAANEGVGALLYTLGGNEAAVLEAFGVPLDRRCSGPLVFGIPANDEVTGSAATRQRRPAGESIHIDVW
;
A
#
# COMPACT_ATOMS: atom_id res chain seq x y z
N MET A 1 14.15 -15.33 -4.26
CA MET A 1 13.69 -16.26 -3.18
C MET A 1 12.55 -17.13 -3.73
N GLU A 2 12.37 -18.34 -3.17
CA GLU A 2 11.15 -19.11 -3.43
C GLU A 2 9.94 -18.38 -2.85
N PHE A 3 8.75 -18.52 -3.46
CA PHE A 3 7.57 -17.74 -3.07
C PHE A 3 7.15 -17.94 -1.59
N ALA A 4 7.26 -19.17 -1.08
CA ALA A 4 6.98 -19.47 0.32
C ALA A 4 7.92 -18.72 1.29
N ASP A 5 9.19 -18.56 0.89
CA ASP A 5 10.19 -17.84 1.67
C ASP A 5 9.88 -16.34 1.67
N VAL A 6 9.45 -15.78 0.53
CA VAL A 6 9.04 -14.36 0.43
C VAL A 6 7.86 -14.07 1.36
N LEU A 7 6.84 -14.95 1.34
CA LEU A 7 5.69 -14.82 2.25
C LEU A 7 6.09 -14.83 3.73
N SER A 8 7.05 -15.69 4.08
CA SER A 8 7.56 -15.85 5.44
C SER A 8 8.46 -14.69 5.86
N ALA A 9 9.28 -14.16 4.96
CA ALA A 9 10.20 -13.07 5.20
C ALA A 9 9.51 -11.70 5.31
N ARG A 10 8.35 -11.53 4.66
CA ARG A 10 7.64 -10.24 4.67
C ARG A 10 7.26 -9.82 6.09
N ARG A 11 7.78 -8.69 6.51
CA ARG A 11 7.51 -8.05 7.82
C ARG A 11 7.18 -6.57 7.63
N MET A 12 6.66 -5.93 8.68
CA MET A 12 6.46 -4.48 8.73
C MET A 12 7.61 -3.85 9.51
N HIS A 13 8.49 -3.13 8.81
CA HIS A 13 9.62 -2.41 9.39
C HIS A 13 9.24 -0.96 9.64
N ARG A 14 9.62 -0.42 10.79
CA ARG A 14 9.32 0.96 11.22
C ARG A 14 10.56 1.79 11.45
N ASP A 15 11.72 1.17 11.31
CA ASP A 15 13.01 1.81 11.48
C ASP A 15 13.91 1.45 10.30
N PHE A 16 14.48 2.44 9.65
CA PHE A 16 15.25 2.29 8.44
C PHE A 16 16.61 2.99 8.58
N LEU A 17 17.61 2.46 7.89
CA LEU A 17 18.88 3.16 7.69
C LEU A 17 18.68 4.27 6.66
N ASP A 18 19.40 5.36 6.82
CA ASP A 18 19.45 6.45 5.84
C ASP A 18 20.36 6.04 4.67
N VAL A 19 19.85 5.12 3.86
CA VAL A 19 20.53 4.54 2.69
C VAL A 19 19.55 4.50 1.52
N GLU A 20 19.94 5.10 0.42
CA GLU A 20 19.09 5.12 -0.78
C GLU A 20 19.01 3.73 -1.44
N LEU A 21 17.82 3.36 -1.87
CA LEU A 21 17.61 2.21 -2.76
C LEU A 21 18.05 2.58 -4.19
N SER A 22 18.61 1.61 -4.93
CA SER A 22 18.85 1.83 -6.36
C SER A 22 17.53 2.03 -7.11
N ASP A 23 17.59 2.77 -8.22
CA ASP A 23 16.41 3.00 -9.05
C ASP A 23 15.82 1.69 -9.58
N GLU A 24 16.65 0.72 -9.93
CA GLU A 24 16.20 -0.58 -10.42
C GLU A 24 15.42 -1.37 -9.35
N VAL A 25 15.85 -1.32 -8.08
CA VAL A 25 15.15 -1.96 -6.96
C VAL A 25 13.82 -1.24 -6.71
N ALA A 26 13.85 0.08 -6.63
CA ALA A 26 12.65 0.91 -6.44
C ALA A 26 11.62 0.65 -7.56
N ASP A 27 12.06 0.61 -8.81
CA ASP A 27 11.20 0.36 -9.98
C ASP A 27 10.59 -1.04 -9.96
N ARG A 28 11.35 -2.09 -9.57
CA ARG A 28 10.78 -3.44 -9.41
C ARG A 28 9.69 -3.49 -8.36
N ILE A 29 9.88 -2.80 -7.22
CA ILE A 29 8.89 -2.73 -6.15
C ILE A 29 7.63 -2.00 -6.63
N VAL A 30 7.79 -0.81 -7.21
CA VAL A 30 6.67 0.01 -7.69
C VAL A 30 5.86 -0.70 -8.78
N ASN A 31 6.56 -1.25 -9.78
CA ASN A 31 5.92 -1.96 -10.89
C ASN A 31 5.16 -3.22 -10.45
N ALA A 32 5.56 -3.87 -9.34
CA ALA A 32 4.79 -4.97 -8.77
C ALA A 32 3.38 -4.55 -8.37
N GLY A 33 3.20 -3.31 -7.88
CA GLY A 33 1.88 -2.77 -7.53
C GLY A 33 0.91 -2.67 -8.72
N LEU A 34 1.44 -2.50 -9.94
CA LEU A 34 0.62 -2.43 -11.16
C LEU A 34 0.21 -3.82 -11.70
N ARG A 35 0.67 -4.90 -11.06
CA ARG A 35 0.36 -6.30 -11.46
C ARG A 35 -0.81 -6.88 -10.69
N GLY A 36 -1.38 -6.14 -9.73
CA GLY A 36 -2.57 -6.54 -9.00
C GLY A 36 -3.80 -6.69 -9.91
N PRO A 37 -4.82 -7.41 -9.45
CA PRO A 37 -6.11 -7.46 -10.15
C PRO A 37 -6.75 -6.06 -10.18
N SER A 38 -7.65 -5.85 -11.15
CA SER A 38 -8.49 -4.67 -11.20
C SER A 38 -9.92 -5.05 -11.60
N ALA A 39 -10.88 -4.78 -10.74
CA ALA A 39 -12.28 -5.14 -10.96
C ALA A 39 -12.79 -4.56 -12.29
N GLY A 40 -13.30 -5.46 -13.15
CA GLY A 40 -13.72 -5.09 -14.50
C GLY A 40 -12.60 -4.53 -15.39
N PHE A 41 -11.35 -4.65 -14.97
CA PHE A 41 -10.18 -4.01 -15.57
C PHE A 41 -10.33 -2.48 -15.64
N ALA A 42 -10.89 -1.89 -14.57
CA ALA A 42 -11.13 -0.45 -14.46
C ALA A 42 -9.85 0.39 -14.40
N GLN A 43 -8.76 -0.17 -13.87
CA GLN A 43 -7.44 0.47 -13.74
C GLN A 43 -7.50 1.82 -13.02
N GLY A 44 -8.34 1.91 -11.99
CA GLY A 44 -8.54 3.15 -11.20
C GLY A 44 -7.56 3.28 -10.04
N LEU A 45 -6.40 2.61 -10.10
CA LEU A 45 -5.31 2.75 -9.14
C LEU A 45 -4.14 3.45 -9.83
N GLU A 46 -3.66 4.52 -9.21
CA GLU A 46 -2.46 5.26 -9.58
C GLU A 46 -1.45 5.19 -8.43
N LEU A 47 -0.16 5.25 -8.73
CA LEU A 47 0.90 5.23 -7.73
C LEU A 47 1.65 6.56 -7.75
N LEU A 48 1.51 7.36 -6.70
CA LEU A 48 2.36 8.54 -6.49
C LEU A 48 3.64 8.10 -5.78
N VAL A 49 4.77 8.24 -6.47
CA VAL A 49 6.09 7.80 -6.01
C VAL A 49 6.92 9.00 -5.58
N LEU A 50 7.39 8.99 -4.34
CA LEU A 50 8.16 10.09 -3.76
C LEU A 50 9.57 9.61 -3.40
N LYS A 51 10.58 10.28 -3.97
CA LYS A 51 12.01 10.07 -3.74
C LYS A 51 12.68 11.41 -3.44
N GLY A 52 13.89 11.40 -2.89
CA GLY A 52 14.69 12.61 -2.65
C GLY A 52 13.91 13.69 -1.89
N GLU A 53 13.90 14.91 -2.39
CA GLU A 53 13.24 16.07 -1.77
C GLU A 53 11.72 15.87 -1.56
N SER A 54 11.05 15.18 -2.48
CA SER A 54 9.62 14.89 -2.33
C SER A 54 9.36 13.97 -1.13
N ARG A 55 10.24 13.01 -0.89
CA ARG A 55 10.20 12.13 0.30
C ARG A 55 10.39 12.95 1.59
N HIS A 56 11.37 13.85 1.63
CA HIS A 56 11.60 14.72 2.79
C HIS A 56 10.38 15.60 3.07
N LYS A 57 9.83 16.26 2.05
CA LYS A 57 8.60 17.04 2.17
C LYS A 57 7.43 16.22 2.73
N TYR A 58 7.30 14.95 2.31
CA TYR A 58 6.28 14.05 2.83
C TYR A 58 6.46 13.79 4.33
N PHE A 59 7.68 13.52 4.79
CA PHE A 59 7.94 13.28 6.21
C PHE A 59 7.84 14.55 7.07
N GLU A 60 8.12 15.72 6.53
CA GLU A 60 7.86 17.01 7.21
C GLU A 60 6.35 17.21 7.49
N ILE A 61 5.48 16.78 6.58
CA ILE A 61 4.02 16.84 6.77
C ILE A 61 3.54 15.77 7.75
N THR A 62 3.99 14.53 7.58
CA THR A 62 3.47 13.38 8.35
C THR A 62 4.08 13.23 9.73
N ARG A 63 5.30 13.72 9.96
CA ARG A 63 5.98 13.84 11.25
C ARG A 63 5.98 12.54 12.07
N PRO A 64 6.57 11.45 11.56
CA PRO A 64 6.53 10.14 12.21
C PRO A 64 7.12 10.11 13.63
N GLU A 65 8.00 11.03 13.96
CA GLU A 65 8.56 11.20 15.31
C GLU A 65 7.48 11.53 16.35
N THR A 66 6.38 12.19 15.95
CA THR A 66 5.29 12.57 16.86
C THR A 66 4.46 11.38 17.33
N TRP A 67 4.58 10.23 16.65
CA TRP A 67 3.94 8.97 17.02
C TRP A 67 4.96 7.87 17.36
N GLY A 68 6.17 8.29 17.74
CA GLY A 68 7.22 7.40 18.26
C GLY A 68 7.89 6.54 17.20
N GLN A 69 7.91 6.98 15.92
CA GLN A 69 8.54 6.26 14.81
C GLN A 69 9.56 7.16 14.05
N PRO A 70 10.56 7.75 14.73
CA PRO A 70 11.48 8.69 14.09
C PRO A 70 12.29 8.04 12.95
N GLY A 71 12.72 6.80 13.10
CA GLY A 71 13.50 6.08 12.10
C GLY A 71 12.73 5.77 10.81
N MET A 72 11.40 5.96 10.79
CA MET A 72 10.62 5.83 9.57
C MET A 72 10.96 6.91 8.53
N ALA A 73 11.38 8.09 8.96
CA ALA A 73 11.78 9.18 8.07
C ALA A 73 13.04 8.88 7.23
N ASN A 74 13.82 7.87 7.62
CA ASN A 74 14.98 7.39 6.87
C ASN A 74 14.61 6.45 5.70
N ALA A 75 13.34 6.03 5.59
CA ALA A 75 12.92 5.23 4.44
C ALA A 75 13.21 5.98 3.13
N SER A 76 13.82 5.33 2.15
CA SER A 76 14.32 5.97 0.92
C SER A 76 13.26 6.15 -0.16
N LEU A 77 12.14 5.43 -0.05
CA LEU A 77 11.06 5.47 -1.02
C LEU A 77 9.70 5.53 -0.31
N VAL A 78 8.82 6.42 -0.74
CA VAL A 78 7.42 6.46 -0.33
C VAL A 78 6.54 6.26 -1.55
N VAL A 79 5.55 5.38 -1.45
CA VAL A 79 4.54 5.17 -2.49
C VAL A 79 3.16 5.36 -1.88
N LEU A 80 2.38 6.26 -2.49
CA LEU A 80 0.98 6.45 -2.13
C LEU A 80 0.11 5.82 -3.22
N PRO A 81 -0.58 4.72 -2.93
CA PRO A 81 -1.61 4.19 -3.82
C PRO A 81 -2.82 5.14 -3.80
N ILE A 82 -3.04 5.81 -4.91
CA ILE A 82 -4.12 6.77 -5.11
C ILE A 82 -5.25 6.08 -5.87
N VAL A 83 -6.44 6.17 -5.33
CA VAL A 83 -7.63 5.50 -5.85
C VAL A 83 -8.54 6.50 -6.55
N ASP A 84 -8.97 6.17 -7.77
CA ASP A 84 -10.02 6.84 -8.53
C ASP A 84 -11.31 5.98 -8.55
N PRO A 85 -12.26 6.17 -7.61
CA PRO A 85 -13.52 5.43 -7.64
C PRO A 85 -14.32 5.63 -8.93
N GLU A 86 -14.25 6.84 -9.52
CA GLU A 86 -14.98 7.19 -10.74
C GLU A 86 -14.51 6.37 -11.96
N ALA A 87 -13.24 5.91 -12.00
CA ALA A 87 -12.78 5.01 -13.05
C ALA A 87 -13.58 3.68 -13.05
N TYR A 88 -13.90 3.18 -11.85
CA TYR A 88 -14.72 1.98 -11.71
C TYR A 88 -16.16 2.23 -12.14
N LEU A 89 -16.76 3.34 -11.72
CA LEU A 89 -18.13 3.69 -12.09
C LEU A 89 -18.24 3.87 -13.62
N ARG A 90 -17.32 4.62 -14.24
CA ARG A 90 -17.25 4.78 -15.71
C ARG A 90 -17.08 3.44 -16.42
N ARG A 91 -16.25 2.54 -15.90
CA ARG A 91 -16.07 1.21 -16.49
C ARG A 91 -17.37 0.39 -16.45
N TYR A 92 -18.11 0.46 -15.36
CA TYR A 92 -19.33 -0.31 -15.17
C TYR A 92 -20.57 0.33 -15.81
N GLN A 93 -20.46 1.50 -16.41
CA GLN A 93 -21.45 2.10 -17.30
C GLN A 93 -21.34 1.58 -18.74
N GLN A 94 -20.26 0.89 -19.11
CA GLN A 94 -20.06 0.37 -20.46
C GLN A 94 -21.02 -0.78 -20.76
N ALA A 95 -21.33 -0.99 -22.06
CA ALA A 95 -22.36 -1.92 -22.52
C ALA A 95 -22.20 -3.36 -22.02
N ASP A 96 -20.94 -3.81 -21.86
CA ASP A 96 -20.62 -5.15 -21.34
C ASP A 96 -20.73 -5.28 -19.81
N LYS A 97 -20.96 -4.17 -19.09
CA LYS A 97 -20.99 -4.13 -17.62
C LYS A 97 -22.25 -3.51 -17.02
N VAL A 98 -22.97 -2.66 -17.75
CA VAL A 98 -24.13 -1.92 -17.24
C VAL A 98 -25.22 -2.82 -16.62
N HIS A 99 -25.36 -4.04 -17.11
CA HIS A 99 -26.33 -5.00 -16.60
C HIS A 99 -26.03 -5.49 -15.17
N THR A 100 -24.83 -5.23 -14.63
CA THR A 100 -24.45 -5.63 -13.26
C THR A 100 -25.06 -4.75 -12.19
N GLY A 101 -25.59 -3.57 -12.52
CA GLY A 101 -26.10 -2.58 -11.58
C GLY A 101 -25.03 -1.81 -10.81
N MET A 102 -23.74 -1.97 -11.15
CA MET A 102 -22.59 -1.40 -10.42
C MET A 102 -22.10 -0.07 -11.02
N SER A 103 -22.95 0.62 -11.78
CA SER A 103 -22.63 1.91 -12.43
C SER A 103 -22.66 3.13 -11.47
N THR A 104 -23.10 2.92 -10.23
CA THR A 104 -23.13 3.92 -9.14
C THR A 104 -22.47 3.34 -7.89
N GLN A 105 -22.08 4.20 -6.95
CA GLN A 105 -21.44 3.75 -5.70
C GLN A 105 -22.32 2.79 -4.90
N ASP A 106 -23.62 3.05 -4.83
CA ASP A 106 -24.57 2.21 -4.10
C ASP A 106 -24.76 0.80 -4.70
N GLY A 107 -24.38 0.61 -5.96
CA GLY A 107 -24.39 -0.69 -6.62
C GLY A 107 -23.25 -1.63 -6.16
N TRP A 108 -22.29 -1.13 -5.42
CA TRP A 108 -21.15 -1.89 -4.92
C TRP A 108 -21.37 -2.32 -3.47
N ALA A 109 -21.69 -3.58 -3.24
CA ALA A 109 -21.75 -4.14 -1.88
C ALA A 109 -20.40 -4.03 -1.16
N VAL A 110 -19.30 -4.14 -1.90
CA VAL A 110 -17.93 -3.89 -1.48
C VAL A 110 -17.27 -2.97 -2.48
N PRO A 111 -16.71 -1.83 -2.07
CA PRO A 111 -16.01 -0.91 -2.96
C PRO A 111 -14.68 -1.51 -3.43
N TYR A 112 -14.66 -2.15 -4.60
CA TYR A 112 -13.51 -2.93 -5.10
C TYR A 112 -12.26 -2.10 -5.37
N TRP A 113 -12.37 -0.79 -5.52
CA TRP A 113 -11.18 0.08 -5.60
C TRP A 113 -10.27 -0.02 -4.36
N TRP A 114 -10.85 -0.32 -3.18
CA TRP A 114 -10.04 -0.58 -1.98
C TRP A 114 -9.45 -2.00 -1.97
N VAL A 115 -10.16 -2.98 -2.51
CA VAL A 115 -9.68 -4.36 -2.65
C VAL A 115 -8.48 -4.40 -3.60
N ASP A 116 -8.61 -3.75 -4.76
CA ASP A 116 -7.56 -3.66 -5.77
C ASP A 116 -6.33 -2.93 -5.22
N ALA A 117 -6.53 -1.82 -4.50
CA ALA A 117 -5.45 -1.09 -3.84
C ALA A 117 -4.73 -1.95 -2.77
N GLY A 118 -5.49 -2.73 -2.00
CA GLY A 118 -4.92 -3.69 -1.03
C GLY A 118 -4.10 -4.80 -1.70
N ALA A 119 -4.57 -5.31 -2.84
CA ALA A 119 -3.84 -6.30 -3.63
C ALA A 119 -2.54 -5.72 -4.19
N ALA A 120 -2.57 -4.49 -4.72
CA ALA A 120 -1.39 -3.78 -5.18
C ALA A 120 -0.38 -3.52 -4.05
N ALA A 121 -0.86 -3.08 -2.89
CA ALA A 121 -0.02 -2.89 -1.71
C ALA A 121 0.67 -4.20 -1.30
N MET A 122 -0.06 -5.31 -1.27
CA MET A 122 0.53 -6.61 -0.94
C MET A 122 1.56 -7.05 -1.98
N ALA A 123 1.32 -6.81 -3.27
CA ALA A 123 2.29 -7.12 -4.33
C ALA A 123 3.61 -6.35 -4.13
N MET A 124 3.53 -5.06 -3.81
CA MET A 124 4.71 -4.23 -3.49
C MET A 124 5.44 -4.71 -2.24
N LEU A 125 4.71 -5.09 -1.18
CA LEU A 125 5.30 -5.63 0.06
C LEU A 125 6.06 -6.95 -0.19
N LEU A 126 5.52 -7.83 -1.03
CA LEU A 126 6.17 -9.08 -1.41
C LEU A 126 7.40 -8.83 -2.30
N ALA A 127 7.29 -7.90 -3.26
CA ALA A 127 8.43 -7.51 -4.08
C ALA A 127 9.57 -6.94 -3.23
N ALA A 128 9.27 -6.07 -2.27
CA ALA A 128 10.25 -5.54 -1.34
C ALA A 128 10.93 -6.65 -0.52
N ALA A 129 10.15 -7.60 0.03
CA ALA A 129 10.70 -8.73 0.78
C ALA A 129 11.63 -9.59 -0.10
N ASN A 130 11.27 -9.81 -1.37
CA ASN A 130 12.11 -10.55 -2.31
C ASN A 130 13.44 -9.84 -2.62
N GLU A 131 13.46 -8.52 -2.59
CA GLU A 131 14.65 -7.68 -2.78
C GLU A 131 15.46 -7.47 -1.48
N GLY A 132 15.01 -8.02 -0.35
CA GLY A 132 15.64 -7.77 0.97
C GLY A 132 15.39 -6.35 1.49
N VAL A 133 14.36 -5.68 0.99
CA VAL A 133 13.96 -4.32 1.37
C VAL A 133 12.90 -4.36 2.44
N GLY A 134 13.10 -3.60 3.51
CA GLY A 134 12.09 -3.37 4.55
C GLY A 134 10.95 -2.52 4.04
N ALA A 135 9.74 -2.78 4.55
CA ALA A 135 8.55 -2.04 4.15
C ALA A 135 7.56 -1.86 5.31
N LEU A 136 6.77 -0.80 5.23
CA LEU A 136 5.63 -0.54 6.11
C LEU A 136 4.45 -0.03 5.31
N LEU A 137 3.28 -0.63 5.49
CA LEU A 137 1.98 -0.07 5.09
C LEU A 137 1.30 0.50 6.35
N TYR A 138 0.80 1.74 6.26
CA TYR A 138 0.14 2.41 7.37
C TYR A 138 -0.95 3.39 6.90
N THR A 139 -1.59 4.11 7.80
CA THR A 139 -2.61 5.10 7.46
C THR A 139 -2.09 6.53 7.64
N LEU A 140 -2.47 7.44 6.75
CA LEU A 140 -2.19 8.88 6.89
C LEU A 140 -2.96 9.52 8.04
N GLY A 141 -4.09 8.95 8.45
CA GLY A 141 -4.94 9.53 9.49
C GLY A 141 -5.33 10.97 9.15
N GLY A 142 -5.15 11.88 10.10
CA GLY A 142 -5.46 13.30 9.94
C GLY A 142 -4.57 14.05 8.93
N ASN A 143 -3.47 13.46 8.47
CA ASN A 143 -2.55 14.09 7.53
C ASN A 143 -2.94 13.89 6.05
N GLU A 144 -3.97 13.08 5.75
CA GLU A 144 -4.31 12.72 4.35
C GLU A 144 -4.54 13.98 3.50
N ALA A 145 -5.40 14.89 3.93
CA ALA A 145 -5.73 16.08 3.16
C ALA A 145 -4.48 16.94 2.87
N ALA A 146 -3.65 17.18 3.89
CA ALA A 146 -2.43 17.97 3.74
C ALA A 146 -1.41 17.32 2.80
N VAL A 147 -1.26 15.99 2.87
CA VAL A 147 -0.38 15.25 1.96
C VAL A 147 -0.89 15.31 0.53
N LEU A 148 -2.16 15.00 0.29
CA LEU A 148 -2.73 14.99 -1.06
C LEU A 148 -2.65 16.39 -1.72
N GLU A 149 -2.97 17.45 -0.97
CA GLU A 149 -2.83 18.83 -1.42
C GLU A 149 -1.38 19.20 -1.77
N ALA A 150 -0.43 18.86 -0.88
CA ALA A 150 0.98 19.20 -1.05
C ALA A 150 1.61 18.58 -2.31
N PHE A 151 1.06 17.47 -2.80
CA PHE A 151 1.52 16.76 -4.00
C PHE A 151 0.56 16.88 -5.19
N GLY A 152 -0.44 17.78 -5.12
CA GLY A 152 -1.34 18.10 -6.22
C GLY A 152 -2.27 16.95 -6.62
N VAL A 153 -2.59 16.05 -5.70
CA VAL A 153 -3.55 14.97 -5.95
C VAL A 153 -4.96 15.56 -6.02
N PRO A 154 -5.77 15.23 -7.04
CA PRO A 154 -7.14 15.74 -7.17
C PRO A 154 -8.02 15.43 -5.95
N LEU A 155 -8.95 16.34 -5.60
CA LEU A 155 -9.78 16.24 -4.40
C LEU A 155 -10.75 15.05 -4.40
N ASP A 156 -11.05 14.52 -5.56
CA ASP A 156 -11.92 13.34 -5.75
C ASP A 156 -11.14 12.01 -5.63
N ARG A 157 -9.86 12.08 -5.33
CA ARG A 157 -8.98 10.94 -5.11
C ARG A 157 -8.74 10.70 -3.62
N ARG A 158 -8.43 9.46 -3.28
CA ARG A 158 -8.13 9.06 -1.91
C ARG A 158 -6.86 8.19 -1.87
N CYS A 159 -6.12 8.28 -0.78
CA CYS A 159 -5.01 7.37 -0.52
C CYS A 159 -5.49 6.15 0.27
N SER A 160 -5.22 4.94 -0.23
CA SER A 160 -5.59 3.70 0.49
C SER A 160 -4.69 3.38 1.69
N GLY A 161 -3.57 4.08 1.79
CA GLY A 161 -2.54 3.92 2.81
C GLY A 161 -1.16 3.97 2.17
N PRO A 162 -0.27 4.85 2.64
CA PRO A 162 1.09 4.96 2.13
C PRO A 162 1.89 3.70 2.45
N LEU A 163 2.82 3.38 1.56
CA LEU A 163 3.89 2.43 1.81
C LEU A 163 5.21 3.18 1.86
N VAL A 164 6.06 2.83 2.81
CA VAL A 164 7.45 3.29 2.86
C VAL A 164 8.38 2.10 2.72
N PHE A 165 9.50 2.29 2.03
CA PHE A 165 10.48 1.26 1.73
C PHE A 165 11.90 1.78 1.98
N GLY A 166 12.77 0.93 2.50
CA GLY A 166 14.16 1.27 2.79
C GLY A 166 14.94 0.07 3.31
N ILE A 167 16.21 0.25 3.57
CA ILE A 167 17.02 -0.77 4.22
C ILE A 167 16.63 -0.82 5.71
N PRO A 168 16.17 -1.97 6.24
CA PRO A 168 15.79 -2.06 7.65
C PRO A 168 17.00 -1.82 8.56
N ALA A 169 16.80 -1.01 9.60
CA ALA A 169 17.85 -0.75 10.60
C ALA A 169 18.11 -1.97 11.51
N ASN A 170 17.09 -2.81 11.68
CA ASN A 170 17.15 -4.06 12.43
C ASN A 170 16.04 -5.02 11.97
N ASP A 171 16.14 -6.29 12.40
CA ASP A 171 15.16 -7.34 12.13
C ASP A 171 14.15 -7.54 13.26
N GLU A 172 14.09 -6.64 14.22
CA GLU A 172 13.22 -6.78 15.38
C GLU A 172 11.73 -6.69 14.98
N VAL A 173 10.95 -7.61 15.49
CA VAL A 173 9.49 -7.56 15.38
C VAL A 173 8.97 -6.58 16.44
N THR A 174 8.44 -5.46 15.99
CA THR A 174 7.95 -4.40 16.89
C THR A 174 6.43 -4.26 16.87
N GLY A 175 5.90 -3.51 17.83
CA GLY A 175 4.47 -3.25 17.96
C GLY A 175 3.66 -4.50 18.36
N SER A 176 2.39 -4.54 18.01
CA SER A 176 1.48 -5.62 18.41
C SER A 176 1.92 -7.00 17.93
N ALA A 177 2.67 -7.09 16.83
CA ALA A 177 3.16 -8.35 16.30
C ALA A 177 4.24 -9.01 17.20
N ALA A 178 4.91 -8.22 18.06
CA ALA A 178 5.89 -8.74 19.03
C ALA A 178 5.23 -9.48 20.19
N THR A 179 3.99 -9.13 20.53
CA THR A 179 3.32 -9.62 21.75
C THR A 179 2.06 -10.45 21.47
N ARG A 180 1.45 -10.33 20.29
CA ARG A 180 0.22 -11.05 19.93
C ARG A 180 0.53 -12.22 19.01
N GLN A 181 0.08 -13.39 19.39
CA GLN A 181 0.16 -14.57 18.53
C GLN A 181 -0.87 -14.49 17.40
N ARG A 182 -0.53 -15.06 16.26
CA ARG A 182 -1.51 -15.28 15.19
C ARG A 182 -2.56 -16.27 15.65
N ARG A 183 -3.81 -16.08 15.25
CA ARG A 183 -4.86 -17.08 15.45
C ARG A 183 -4.46 -18.37 14.74
N PRO A 184 -4.72 -19.53 15.36
CA PRO A 184 -4.56 -20.82 14.70
C PRO A 184 -5.36 -20.90 13.39
N ALA A 185 -4.82 -21.61 12.41
CA ALA A 185 -5.50 -21.75 11.10
C ALA A 185 -6.92 -22.33 11.24
N GLY A 186 -7.12 -23.31 12.13
CA GLY A 186 -8.43 -23.93 12.37
C GLY A 186 -9.49 -22.99 12.97
N GLU A 187 -9.09 -21.84 13.50
CA GLU A 187 -10.03 -20.81 13.97
C GLU A 187 -10.38 -19.77 12.88
N SER A 188 -9.71 -19.83 11.73
CA SER A 188 -9.81 -18.83 10.68
C SER A 188 -10.14 -19.44 9.32
N ILE A 189 -10.05 -20.77 9.20
CA ILE A 189 -10.37 -21.50 7.98
C ILE A 189 -11.57 -22.38 8.28
N HIS A 190 -12.68 -22.12 7.58
CA HIS A 190 -13.90 -22.90 7.64
C HIS A 190 -14.06 -23.61 6.30
N ILE A 191 -14.38 -24.92 6.32
CA ILE A 191 -14.56 -25.73 5.12
C ILE A 191 -16.03 -26.11 5.04
N ASP A 192 -16.63 -25.84 3.88
CA ASP A 192 -18.02 -26.08 3.47
C ASP A 192 -19.06 -25.26 4.25
N VAL A 193 -18.87 -25.05 5.56
CA VAL A 193 -19.78 -24.28 6.43
C VAL A 193 -18.96 -23.33 7.33
N TRP A 194 -19.61 -22.23 7.74
CA TRP A 194 -19.02 -21.27 8.70
C TRP A 194 -19.07 -21.81 10.12
#